data_0241edcd1a859fad229fc92388397331
#
_entry.id   0241edcd1a859fad229fc92388397331
#
_cell.length_a   1.000
_cell.length_b   1.000
_cell.length_c   1.000
_cell.angle_alpha   90.00
_cell.angle_beta   90.00
_cell.angle_gamma   90.00
#
_symmetry.space_group_name_H-M   'P 1'
#
loop_
_entity.id
_entity.type
_entity.pdbx_description
1 polymer ?
#
loop_
_entity_poly.entity_id
_entity_poly.type
_entity_poly.pdbx_seq_one_letter_code
_entity_poly.pdbx_strand_id
1 'polypeptide(L)'
;FLDGKIYGIVGYNGSGKTMLLRTIAGLVIPTSGTIDFDGKRLHRDISIPPSLGLIIEKPEFLSYMTGLENLKQLAAINKKVSENTIKEYMRLFELDPESKQTMRRYSLGMKQKIGIIQALMENPDILILDEPFNALDEKSVLLLRKLLCQRRDEGKLIIVTSHHKDDIEAICDEVIVMQDGTLKKPNDEGKQ
;
A
#
# COMPACT_ATOMS: atom_id res chain seq x y z
N PHE A 1 -6.86 -10.75 -9.86
CA PHE A 1 -6.97 -9.30 -9.69
C PHE A 1 -6.90 -8.64 -11.05
N LEU A 2 -7.72 -7.60 -11.27
CA LEU A 2 -7.81 -6.87 -12.54
C LEU A 2 -7.38 -5.42 -12.34
N ASP A 3 -6.78 -4.83 -13.36
CA ASP A 3 -6.45 -3.41 -13.37
C ASP A 3 -7.71 -2.54 -13.31
N GLY A 4 -7.57 -1.30 -12.82
CA GLY A 4 -8.68 -0.37 -12.65
C GLY A 4 -9.66 -0.78 -11.55
N LYS A 5 -9.21 -1.56 -10.55
CA LYS A 5 -10.00 -1.97 -9.39
C LYS A 5 -9.26 -1.83 -8.08
N ILE A 6 -10.04 -1.59 -7.03
CA ILE A 6 -9.58 -1.67 -5.64
C ILE A 6 -10.14 -2.94 -5.00
N TYR A 7 -9.26 -3.83 -4.58
CA TYR A 7 -9.59 -5.05 -3.84
C TYR A 7 -9.33 -4.85 -2.35
N GLY A 8 -10.36 -5.03 -1.55
CA GLY A 8 -10.25 -5.03 -0.09
C GLY A 8 -10.09 -6.46 0.43
N ILE A 9 -9.02 -6.73 1.18
CA ILE A 9 -8.85 -8.01 1.87
C ILE A 9 -9.15 -7.81 3.35
N VAL A 10 -10.22 -8.42 3.82
CA VAL A 10 -10.67 -8.34 5.21
C VAL A 10 -10.47 -9.68 5.92
N GLY A 11 -10.32 -9.64 7.24
CA GLY A 11 -10.16 -10.84 8.07
C GLY A 11 -9.61 -10.47 9.44
N TYR A 12 -9.73 -11.35 10.41
CA TYR A 12 -9.21 -11.13 11.76
C TYR A 12 -7.67 -11.11 11.79
N ASN A 13 -7.10 -10.63 12.89
CA ASN A 13 -5.64 -10.62 13.08
C ASN A 13 -5.10 -12.05 13.12
N GLY A 14 -4.06 -12.31 12.31
CA GLY A 14 -3.51 -13.66 12.15
C GLY A 14 -4.19 -14.52 11.09
N SER A 15 -5.22 -14.03 10.37
CA SER A 15 -5.88 -14.78 9.29
C SER A 15 -4.98 -15.02 8.06
N GLY A 16 -3.83 -14.32 7.95
CA GLY A 16 -2.85 -14.49 6.86
C GLY A 16 -2.80 -13.35 5.85
N LYS A 17 -3.55 -12.23 6.03
CA LYS A 17 -3.58 -11.08 5.11
C LYS A 17 -2.19 -10.58 4.73
N THR A 18 -1.38 -10.22 5.72
CA THR A 18 -0.01 -9.73 5.50
C THR A 18 0.87 -10.76 4.78
N MET A 19 0.72 -12.07 5.10
CA MET A 19 1.46 -13.12 4.41
C MET A 19 1.07 -13.22 2.94
N LEU A 20 -0.23 -13.12 2.62
CA LEU A 20 -0.71 -13.07 1.24
C LEU A 20 -0.13 -11.85 0.50
N LEU A 21 -0.21 -10.65 1.11
CA LEU A 21 0.36 -9.45 0.50
C LEU A 21 1.87 -9.56 0.26
N ARG A 22 2.62 -10.11 1.22
CA ARG A 22 4.06 -10.39 1.05
C ARG A 22 4.33 -11.35 -0.10
N THR A 23 3.49 -12.36 -0.26
CA THR A 23 3.62 -13.34 -1.33
C THR A 23 3.34 -12.71 -2.69
N ILE A 24 2.29 -11.89 -2.80
CA ILE A 24 1.96 -11.15 -4.04
C ILE A 24 3.08 -10.13 -4.37
N ALA A 25 3.62 -9.45 -3.36
CA ALA A 25 4.71 -8.49 -3.53
C ALA A 25 6.08 -9.14 -3.89
N GLY A 26 6.17 -10.47 -3.89
CA GLY A 26 7.42 -11.18 -4.19
C GLY A 26 8.40 -11.26 -3.02
N LEU A 27 7.98 -10.90 -1.81
CA LEU A 27 8.82 -10.95 -0.61
C LEU A 27 8.88 -12.35 0.01
N VAL A 28 7.94 -13.22 -0.36
CA VAL A 28 7.85 -14.61 0.11
C VAL A 28 7.57 -15.51 -1.08
N ILE A 29 8.33 -16.59 -1.20
CA ILE A 29 8.12 -17.62 -2.22
C ILE A 29 7.03 -18.58 -1.74
N PRO A 30 5.93 -18.78 -2.49
CA PRO A 30 4.90 -19.73 -2.10
C PRO A 30 5.42 -21.17 -2.16
N THR A 31 4.99 -22.01 -1.22
CA THR A 31 5.35 -23.45 -1.20
C THR A 31 4.75 -24.19 -2.41
N SER A 32 3.59 -23.74 -2.89
CA SER A 32 2.91 -24.29 -4.06
C SER A 32 2.10 -23.21 -4.78
N GLY A 33 1.72 -23.45 -6.01
CA GLY A 33 1.01 -22.49 -6.84
C GLY A 33 1.95 -21.49 -7.53
N THR A 34 1.38 -20.57 -8.29
CA THR A 34 2.13 -19.56 -9.06
C THR A 34 1.44 -18.21 -9.01
N ILE A 35 2.21 -17.14 -9.15
CA ILE A 35 1.73 -15.77 -9.28
C ILE A 35 2.28 -15.24 -10.60
N ASP A 36 1.39 -14.74 -11.45
CA ASP A 36 1.75 -14.23 -12.75
C ASP A 36 1.26 -12.78 -12.87
N PHE A 37 2.11 -11.90 -13.44
CA PHE A 37 1.83 -10.51 -13.78
C PHE A 37 1.99 -10.35 -15.28
N ASP A 38 0.89 -10.12 -16.02
CA ASP A 38 0.89 -9.98 -17.49
C ASP A 38 1.67 -11.08 -18.21
N GLY A 39 1.47 -12.34 -17.79
CA GLY A 39 2.12 -13.51 -18.35
C GLY A 39 3.57 -13.74 -17.88
N LYS A 40 4.13 -12.89 -17.03
CA LYS A 40 5.44 -13.09 -16.40
C LYS A 40 5.27 -13.68 -15.02
N ARG A 41 5.92 -14.83 -14.79
CA ARG A 41 5.83 -15.55 -13.52
C ARG A 41 6.79 -14.95 -12.48
N LEU A 42 6.23 -14.64 -11.31
CA LEU A 42 7.00 -14.21 -10.14
C LEU A 42 7.95 -15.33 -9.69
N HIS A 43 9.16 -14.98 -9.29
CA HIS A 43 10.27 -15.86 -8.91
C HIS A 43 10.83 -16.77 -10.02
N ARG A 44 10.35 -16.62 -11.27
CA ARG A 44 10.93 -17.27 -12.45
C ARG A 44 11.38 -16.26 -13.49
N ASP A 45 10.46 -15.39 -13.93
CA ASP A 45 10.69 -14.42 -15.00
C ASP A 45 10.98 -13.01 -14.42
N ILE A 46 10.41 -12.71 -13.25
CA ILE A 46 10.59 -11.48 -12.50
C ILE A 46 10.76 -11.77 -11.00
N SER A 47 11.54 -10.97 -10.30
CA SER A 47 11.76 -11.13 -8.85
C SER A 47 10.73 -10.41 -8.00
N ILE A 48 10.22 -9.27 -8.50
CA ILE A 48 9.18 -8.44 -7.89
C ILE A 48 8.20 -7.99 -8.96
N PRO A 49 6.94 -7.66 -8.62
CA PRO A 49 6.00 -7.07 -9.55
C PRO A 49 6.57 -5.79 -10.19
N PRO A 50 6.37 -5.56 -11.47
CA PRO A 50 6.78 -4.32 -12.11
C PRO A 50 5.97 -3.15 -11.55
N SER A 51 6.60 -1.99 -11.38
CA SER A 51 5.89 -0.74 -11.02
C SER A 51 5.03 -0.88 -9.74
N LEU A 52 5.65 -1.32 -8.64
CA LEU A 52 5.00 -1.62 -7.36
C LEU A 52 5.18 -0.48 -6.35
N GLY A 53 4.07 0.02 -5.79
CA GLY A 53 4.03 0.80 -4.56
C GLY A 53 3.57 -0.07 -3.39
N LEU A 54 4.33 -0.06 -2.29
CA LEU A 54 4.18 -1.05 -1.23
C LEU A 54 4.17 -0.43 0.15
N ILE A 55 3.18 -0.80 0.97
CA ILE A 55 3.21 -0.69 2.43
C ILE A 55 2.86 -2.06 2.98
N ILE A 56 3.79 -2.68 3.71
CA ILE A 56 3.54 -3.90 4.47
C ILE A 56 4.03 -3.68 5.89
N GLU A 57 3.15 -3.94 6.84
CA GLU A 57 3.43 -3.69 8.26
C GLU A 57 3.78 -2.21 8.54
N LYS A 58 4.65 -1.97 9.51
CA LYS A 58 5.06 -0.61 9.87
C LYS A 58 6.22 -0.18 8.97
N PRO A 59 6.08 0.93 8.23
CA PRO A 59 7.20 1.43 7.44
C PRO A 59 8.38 1.81 8.34
N GLU A 60 9.55 1.31 8.01
CA GLU A 60 10.80 1.65 8.69
C GLU A 60 11.59 2.67 7.86
N PHE A 61 12.16 3.64 8.54
CA PHE A 61 12.90 4.74 7.95
C PHE A 61 14.23 4.95 8.64
N LEU A 62 15.16 5.60 7.96
CA LEU A 62 16.42 6.04 8.55
C LEU A 62 16.11 7.10 9.60
N SER A 63 16.17 6.71 10.87
CA SER A 63 15.66 7.48 12.01
C SER A 63 16.38 8.81 12.24
N TYR A 64 17.61 8.94 11.76
CA TYR A 64 18.47 10.14 11.87
C TYR A 64 18.26 11.14 10.73
N MET A 65 17.51 10.78 9.69
CA MET A 65 17.16 11.63 8.55
C MET A 65 15.78 12.27 8.75
N THR A 66 15.51 13.37 8.05
CA THR A 66 14.18 13.98 7.94
C THR A 66 13.27 13.14 7.05
N GLY A 67 11.96 13.43 7.05
CA GLY A 67 11.01 12.76 6.14
C GLY A 67 11.35 12.99 4.67
N LEU A 68 11.67 14.25 4.31
CA LEU A 68 12.07 14.59 2.94
C LEU A 68 13.35 13.84 2.52
N GLU A 69 14.38 13.79 3.37
CA GLU A 69 15.61 13.07 3.06
C GLU A 69 15.37 11.57 2.84
N ASN A 70 14.54 10.92 3.67
CA ASN A 70 14.18 9.52 3.47
C ASN A 70 13.49 9.29 2.11
N LEU A 71 12.49 10.11 1.77
CA LEU A 71 11.78 9.99 0.48
C LEU A 71 12.73 10.24 -0.71
N LYS A 72 13.66 11.19 -0.60
CA LYS A 72 14.67 11.44 -1.63
C LYS A 72 15.62 10.26 -1.84
N GLN A 73 16.05 9.58 -0.77
CA GLN A 73 16.89 8.38 -0.89
C GLN A 73 16.18 7.29 -1.69
N LEU A 74 14.89 7.06 -1.41
CA LEU A 74 14.10 6.08 -2.14
C LEU A 74 13.87 6.49 -3.60
N ALA A 75 13.52 7.75 -3.84
CA ALA A 75 13.34 8.29 -5.19
C ALA A 75 14.61 8.21 -6.05
N ALA A 76 15.80 8.29 -5.43
CA ALA A 76 17.07 8.18 -6.11
C ALA A 76 17.35 6.80 -6.70
N ILE A 77 16.67 5.74 -6.24
CA ILE A 77 16.82 4.38 -6.74
C ILE A 77 16.30 4.30 -8.18
N ASN A 78 15.07 4.74 -8.41
CA ASN A 78 14.41 4.63 -9.72
C ASN A 78 14.51 5.92 -10.56
N LYS A 79 14.78 7.06 -9.91
CA LYS A 79 14.88 8.40 -10.53
C LYS A 79 13.62 8.81 -11.34
N LYS A 80 12.45 8.34 -10.90
CA LYS A 80 11.16 8.58 -11.57
C LYS A 80 10.44 9.82 -11.09
N VAL A 81 10.79 10.35 -9.90
CA VAL A 81 10.08 11.44 -9.26
C VAL A 81 11.03 12.56 -8.86
N SER A 82 10.57 13.81 -9.03
CA SER A 82 11.33 15.01 -8.65
C SER A 82 11.18 15.33 -7.17
N GLU A 83 12.14 16.08 -6.61
CA GLU A 83 12.03 16.60 -5.24
C GLU A 83 10.79 17.48 -5.07
N ASN A 84 10.40 18.26 -6.08
CA ASN A 84 9.20 19.09 -6.01
C ASN A 84 7.93 18.25 -5.87
N THR A 85 7.81 17.16 -6.62
CA THR A 85 6.69 16.22 -6.50
C THR A 85 6.63 15.62 -5.09
N ILE A 86 7.77 15.23 -4.51
CA ILE A 86 7.83 14.72 -3.14
C ILE A 86 7.32 15.78 -2.15
N LYS A 87 7.80 17.03 -2.28
CA LYS A 87 7.38 18.15 -1.42
C LYS A 87 5.88 18.45 -1.56
N GLU A 88 5.32 18.32 -2.75
CA GLU A 88 3.88 18.46 -3.00
C GLU A 88 3.08 17.39 -2.25
N TYR A 89 3.48 16.11 -2.33
CA TYR A 89 2.85 15.05 -1.55
C TYR A 89 2.97 15.28 -0.04
N MET A 90 4.13 15.73 0.45
CA MET A 90 4.29 16.06 1.87
C MET A 90 3.30 17.14 2.31
N ARG A 91 3.16 18.23 1.53
CA ARG A 91 2.19 19.30 1.83
C ARG A 91 0.74 18.80 1.79
N LEU A 92 0.39 17.93 0.82
CA LEU A 92 -0.95 17.31 0.74
C LEU A 92 -1.30 16.56 2.03
N PHE A 93 -0.32 15.86 2.62
CA PHE A 93 -0.49 15.15 3.90
C PHE A 93 -0.21 16.03 5.13
N GLU A 94 -0.18 17.35 4.97
CA GLU A 94 0.06 18.32 6.05
C GLU A 94 1.42 18.10 6.77
N LEU A 95 2.42 17.60 6.04
CA LEU A 95 3.80 17.50 6.50
C LEU A 95 4.63 18.66 5.92
N ASP A 96 5.38 19.36 6.78
CA ASP A 96 6.29 20.41 6.33
C ASP A 96 7.55 19.81 5.70
N PRO A 97 7.78 19.99 4.36
CA PRO A 97 8.96 19.44 3.70
C PRO A 97 10.26 20.13 4.11
N GLU A 98 10.18 21.34 4.66
CA GLU A 98 11.37 22.10 5.11
C GLU A 98 11.73 21.83 6.59
N SER A 99 10.92 21.02 7.27
CA SER A 99 11.14 20.64 8.66
C SER A 99 12.47 19.93 8.85
N LYS A 100 13.25 20.38 9.84
CA LYS A 100 14.50 19.74 10.27
C LYS A 100 14.29 18.60 11.27
N GLN A 101 13.04 18.30 11.60
CA GLN A 101 12.71 17.20 12.50
C GLN A 101 13.06 15.85 11.85
N THR A 102 13.84 15.04 12.56
CA THR A 102 14.21 13.70 12.09
C THR A 102 13.09 12.69 12.33
N MET A 103 13.08 11.60 11.56
CA MET A 103 12.08 10.51 11.66
C MET A 103 11.98 9.90 13.05
N ARG A 104 13.04 9.97 13.86
CA ARG A 104 13.03 9.52 15.26
C ARG A 104 11.98 10.27 16.10
N ARG A 105 11.71 11.53 15.77
CA ARG A 105 10.75 12.40 16.49
C ARG A 105 9.36 12.43 15.87
N TYR A 106 9.15 11.75 14.73
CA TYR A 106 7.84 11.69 14.08
C TYR A 106 6.88 10.85 14.92
N SER A 107 5.64 11.32 15.02
CA SER A 107 4.54 10.51 15.55
C SER A 107 4.27 9.29 14.65
N LEU A 108 3.51 8.32 15.15
CA LEU A 108 3.11 7.17 14.35
C LEU A 108 2.35 7.59 13.08
N GLY A 109 1.40 8.53 13.21
CA GLY A 109 0.66 9.06 12.08
C GLY A 109 1.54 9.79 11.06
N MET A 110 2.52 10.59 11.50
CA MET A 110 3.48 11.21 10.59
C MET A 110 4.31 10.17 9.83
N LYS A 111 4.76 9.10 10.49
CA LYS A 111 5.48 8.00 9.85
C LYS A 111 4.60 7.26 8.83
N GLN A 112 3.34 7.03 9.18
CA GLN A 112 2.36 6.44 8.27
C GLN A 112 2.17 7.29 7.02
N LYS A 113 2.02 8.62 7.17
CA LYS A 113 1.94 9.56 6.05
C LYS A 113 3.17 9.46 5.12
N ILE A 114 4.39 9.41 5.67
CA ILE A 114 5.63 9.21 4.88
C ILE A 114 5.60 7.86 4.13
N GLY A 115 5.15 6.77 4.77
CA GLY A 115 4.99 5.46 4.11
C GLY A 115 4.00 5.49 2.95
N ILE A 116 2.89 6.21 3.12
CA ILE A 116 1.89 6.40 2.06
C ILE A 116 2.49 7.20 0.90
N ILE A 117 3.21 8.30 1.19
CA ILE A 117 3.87 9.11 0.16
C ILE A 117 4.89 8.26 -0.61
N GLN A 118 5.70 7.46 0.08
CA GLN A 118 6.65 6.53 -0.52
C GLN A 118 5.97 5.58 -1.52
N ALA A 119 4.83 5.00 -1.14
CA ALA A 119 4.11 4.06 -2.00
C ALA A 119 3.47 4.74 -3.23
N LEU A 120 3.05 6.01 -3.11
CA LEU A 120 2.31 6.73 -4.14
C LEU A 120 3.19 7.59 -5.07
N MET A 121 4.34 8.09 -4.58
CA MET A 121 5.09 9.18 -5.24
C MET A 121 5.59 8.86 -6.64
N GLU A 122 5.91 7.60 -6.93
CA GLU A 122 6.41 7.16 -8.25
C GLU A 122 5.28 6.79 -9.23
N ASN A 123 4.03 7.00 -8.84
CA ASN A 123 2.83 6.66 -9.64
C ASN A 123 2.83 5.19 -10.13
N PRO A 124 2.96 4.21 -9.24
CA PRO A 124 3.06 2.81 -9.63
C PRO A 124 1.76 2.29 -10.26
N ASP A 125 1.86 1.21 -11.07
CA ASP A 125 0.72 0.54 -11.68
C ASP A 125 0.01 -0.39 -10.69
N ILE A 126 0.75 -0.89 -9.70
CA ILE A 126 0.25 -1.78 -8.65
C ILE A 126 0.51 -1.16 -7.29
N LEU A 127 -0.52 -1.07 -6.46
CA LEU A 127 -0.45 -0.64 -5.06
C LEU A 127 -0.86 -1.79 -4.15
N ILE A 128 0.01 -2.16 -3.21
CA ILE A 128 -0.28 -3.14 -2.15
C ILE A 128 -0.11 -2.45 -0.81
N LEU A 129 -1.20 -2.26 -0.08
CA LEU A 129 -1.25 -1.43 1.11
C LEU A 129 -1.83 -2.22 2.29
N ASP A 130 -0.97 -2.60 3.24
CA ASP A 130 -1.38 -3.30 4.46
C ASP A 130 -1.75 -2.27 5.53
N GLU A 131 -3.03 -2.23 5.91
CA GLU A 131 -3.59 -1.35 6.94
C GLU A 131 -3.20 0.15 6.77
N PRO A 132 -3.34 0.74 5.56
CA PRO A 132 -2.79 2.07 5.28
C PRO A 132 -3.48 3.21 6.05
N PHE A 133 -4.71 3.00 6.54
CA PHE A 133 -5.50 4.01 7.27
C PHE A 133 -5.14 4.10 8.75
N ASN A 134 -4.38 3.13 9.28
CA ASN A 134 -4.01 3.12 10.68
C ASN A 134 -3.21 4.36 11.10
N ALA A 135 -3.53 4.89 12.28
CA ALA A 135 -2.89 6.07 12.88
C ALA A 135 -3.03 7.38 12.07
N LEU A 136 -3.83 7.42 11.02
CA LEU A 136 -4.15 8.64 10.30
C LEU A 136 -5.24 9.43 11.02
N ASP A 137 -5.17 10.77 10.91
CA ASP A 137 -6.27 11.66 11.21
C ASP A 137 -7.36 11.58 10.11
N GLU A 138 -8.57 12.01 10.43
CA GLU A 138 -9.74 11.96 9.54
C GLU A 138 -9.49 12.62 8.18
N LYS A 139 -8.83 13.78 8.17
CA LYS A 139 -8.49 14.49 6.92
C LYS A 139 -7.57 13.66 6.04
N SER A 140 -6.57 13.02 6.63
CA SER A 140 -5.61 12.17 5.91
C SER A 140 -6.26 10.88 5.42
N VAL A 141 -7.22 10.31 6.16
CA VAL A 141 -8.05 9.17 5.70
C VAL A 141 -8.84 9.58 4.45
N LEU A 142 -9.57 10.71 4.49
CA LEU A 142 -10.35 11.19 3.35
C LEU A 142 -9.47 11.50 2.14
N LEU A 143 -8.30 12.11 2.36
CA LEU A 143 -7.33 12.37 1.30
C LEU A 143 -6.83 11.06 0.66
N LEU A 144 -6.45 10.08 1.47
CA LEU A 144 -5.95 8.79 0.98
C LEU A 144 -7.03 8.07 0.17
N ARG A 145 -8.27 7.99 0.69
CA ARG A 145 -9.41 7.41 -0.04
C ARG A 145 -9.57 8.07 -1.42
N LYS A 146 -9.54 9.40 -1.48
CA LYS A 146 -9.62 10.15 -2.74
C LYS A 146 -8.49 9.79 -3.70
N LEU A 147 -7.23 9.75 -3.21
CA LEU A 147 -6.08 9.40 -4.02
C LEU A 147 -6.16 7.97 -4.56
N LEU A 148 -6.58 7.00 -3.74
CA LEU A 148 -6.75 5.61 -4.18
C LEU A 148 -7.84 5.48 -5.26
N CYS A 149 -8.99 6.14 -5.09
CA CYS A 149 -10.02 6.18 -6.12
C CYS A 149 -9.50 6.80 -7.43
N GLN A 150 -8.75 7.90 -7.35
CA GLN A 150 -8.13 8.50 -8.55
C GLN A 150 -7.17 7.52 -9.24
N ARG A 151 -6.33 6.80 -8.50
CA ARG A 151 -5.43 5.79 -9.06
C ARG A 151 -6.18 4.64 -9.72
N ARG A 152 -7.26 4.15 -9.11
CA ARG A 152 -8.15 3.17 -9.73
C ARG A 152 -8.70 3.69 -11.06
N ASP A 153 -9.22 4.92 -11.09
CA ASP A 153 -9.81 5.53 -12.28
C ASP A 153 -8.76 5.77 -13.41
N GLU A 154 -7.48 5.88 -13.03
CA GLU A 154 -6.32 5.88 -13.95
C GLU A 154 -5.94 4.47 -14.44
N GLY A 155 -6.69 3.43 -14.06
CA GLY A 155 -6.44 2.05 -14.49
C GLY A 155 -5.46 1.28 -13.60
N LYS A 156 -5.10 1.78 -12.40
CA LYS A 156 -4.16 1.09 -11.52
C LYS A 156 -4.83 -0.04 -10.74
N LEU A 157 -4.08 -1.11 -10.46
CA LEU A 157 -4.49 -2.19 -9.54
C LEU A 157 -4.16 -1.80 -8.10
N ILE A 158 -5.14 -1.89 -7.22
CA ILE A 158 -4.95 -1.58 -5.80
C ILE A 158 -5.44 -2.74 -4.95
N ILE A 159 -4.59 -3.22 -4.04
CA ILE A 159 -4.93 -4.21 -3.02
C ILE A 159 -4.73 -3.56 -1.66
N VAL A 160 -5.78 -3.49 -0.86
CA VAL A 160 -5.74 -2.86 0.46
C VAL A 160 -6.30 -3.80 1.52
N THR A 161 -5.67 -3.83 2.70
CA THR A 161 -6.26 -4.45 3.88
C THR A 161 -6.75 -3.38 4.83
N SER A 162 -7.82 -3.64 5.54
CA SER A 162 -8.24 -2.89 6.72
C SER A 162 -9.06 -3.78 7.64
N HIS A 163 -8.98 -3.52 8.93
CA HIS A 163 -9.88 -4.09 9.93
C HIS A 163 -11.11 -3.21 10.18
N HIS A 164 -11.15 -2.00 9.62
CA HIS A 164 -12.29 -1.09 9.65
C HIS A 164 -13.15 -1.30 8.39
N LYS A 165 -14.39 -1.77 8.57
CA LYS A 165 -15.31 -2.01 7.45
C LYS A 165 -15.58 -0.74 6.64
N ASP A 166 -15.74 0.39 7.31
CA ASP A 166 -16.03 1.69 6.69
C ASP A 166 -14.95 2.10 5.68
N ASP A 167 -13.68 1.78 5.93
CA ASP A 167 -12.60 2.08 5.00
C ASP A 167 -12.73 1.25 3.72
N ILE A 168 -13.05 -0.02 3.87
CA ILE A 168 -13.20 -0.97 2.76
C ILE A 168 -14.44 -0.66 1.94
N GLU A 169 -15.60 -0.47 2.61
CA GLU A 169 -16.87 -0.19 1.93
C GLU A 169 -16.84 1.14 1.17
N ALA A 170 -16.05 2.11 1.64
CA ALA A 170 -15.97 3.43 1.02
C ALA A 170 -15.23 3.45 -0.33
N ILE A 171 -14.30 2.51 -0.58
CA ILE A 171 -13.42 2.61 -1.75
C ILE A 171 -13.27 1.32 -2.56
N CYS A 172 -13.57 0.14 -1.99
CA CYS A 172 -13.29 -1.13 -2.65
C CYS A 172 -14.39 -1.53 -3.63
N ASP A 173 -13.99 -1.93 -4.84
CA ASP A 173 -14.89 -2.48 -5.85
C ASP A 173 -15.22 -3.97 -5.57
N GLU A 174 -14.27 -4.68 -4.97
CA GLU A 174 -14.45 -6.07 -4.56
C GLU A 174 -13.84 -6.30 -3.16
N VAL A 175 -14.55 -7.09 -2.35
CA VAL A 175 -14.08 -7.48 -1.02
C VAL A 175 -13.84 -8.98 -0.98
N ILE A 176 -12.72 -9.38 -0.43
CA ILE A 176 -12.30 -10.77 -0.28
C ILE A 176 -12.08 -11.03 1.21
N VAL A 177 -12.73 -12.07 1.74
CA VAL A 177 -12.59 -12.46 3.15
C VAL A 177 -11.46 -13.48 3.27
N MET A 178 -10.50 -13.18 4.16
CA MET A 178 -9.45 -14.14 4.52
C MET A 178 -9.72 -14.74 5.89
N GLN A 179 -9.88 -16.04 5.92
CA GLN A 179 -10.17 -16.81 7.12
C GLN A 179 -9.29 -18.05 7.16
N ASP A 180 -8.54 -18.25 8.25
CA ASP A 180 -7.67 -19.42 8.46
C ASP A 180 -6.75 -19.73 7.27
N GLY A 181 -6.14 -18.69 6.67
CA GLY A 181 -5.25 -18.82 5.52
C GLY A 181 -5.97 -19.09 4.17
N THR A 182 -7.30 -19.07 4.14
CA THR A 182 -8.10 -19.32 2.94
C THR A 182 -8.86 -18.07 2.52
N LEU A 183 -8.90 -17.81 1.20
CA LEU A 183 -9.70 -16.72 0.62
C LEU A 183 -11.11 -17.20 0.32
N LYS A 184 -12.12 -16.45 0.76
CA LYS A 184 -13.53 -16.66 0.47
C LYS A 184 -14.13 -15.41 -0.17
N LYS A 185 -15.04 -15.58 -1.12
CA LYS A 185 -15.88 -14.46 -1.58
C LYS A 185 -16.99 -14.22 -0.55
N PRO A 186 -17.43 -12.97 -0.33
CA PRO A 186 -18.46 -12.63 0.66
C PRO A 186 -19.79 -13.41 0.50
N ASN A 187 -20.07 -13.93 -0.71
CA ASN A 187 -21.30 -14.64 -1.02
C ASN A 187 -21.24 -16.17 -0.78
N ASP A 188 -20.13 -16.71 -0.29
CA ASP A 188 -20.00 -18.15 -0.02
C ASP A 188 -20.50 -18.57 1.38
N GLU A 189 -20.97 -17.63 2.21
CA GLU A 189 -21.49 -17.92 3.57
C GLU A 189 -22.92 -18.50 3.59
N GLY A 190 -23.53 -18.76 2.44
CA GLY A 190 -24.94 -19.20 2.32
C GLY A 190 -25.18 -20.64 1.86
N LYS A 191 -24.16 -21.49 1.75
CA LYS A 191 -24.34 -22.89 1.34
C LYS A 191 -23.65 -23.85 2.31
N GLN A 192 -24.24 -24.05 3.45
CA GLN A 192 -24.11 -25.25 4.28
C GLN A 192 -25.48 -25.74 4.64
#